data_bb798fdc0cdd18e75abb41756a25e2b3
#
_entry.id   bb798fdc0cdd18e75abb41756a25e2b3
#
_cell.length_a   1.000
_cell.length_b   1.000
_cell.length_c   1.000
_cell.angle_alpha   90.00
_cell.angle_beta   90.00
_cell.angle_gamma   90.00
#
_symmetry.space_group_name_H-M   'P 1'
#
loop_
_entity.id
_entity.type
_entity.pdbx_description
1 polymer ?
#
loop_
_entity_poly.entity_id
_entity_poly.type
_entity_poly.pdbx_seq_one_letter_code
_entity_poly.pdbx_strand_id
1 'polypeptide(L)' 'MNVSIIIPLLNESESINELNDWIFKAFTGTDLEFEIIYIDDGSNDSSWSIIEQIAKSNQNIKGISF' A
#
# COMPACT_ATOMS: atom_id res chain seq x y z
N MET A 1 -7.06 -16.81 8.27
CA MET A 1 -5.75 -16.27 8.70
C MET A 1 -5.58 -14.88 8.12
N ASN A 2 -5.18 -13.95 8.95
CA ASN A 2 -5.00 -12.54 8.54
C ASN A 2 -3.51 -12.22 8.41
N VAL A 3 -3.18 -11.44 7.40
CA VAL A 3 -1.81 -11.03 7.11
C VAL A 3 -1.76 -9.51 7.04
N SER A 4 -0.79 -8.92 7.73
CA SER A 4 -0.52 -7.48 7.63
C SER A 4 0.82 -7.29 6.92
N ILE A 5 0.80 -6.50 5.86
CA ILE A 5 1.99 -6.20 5.06
C ILE A 5 2.38 -4.77 5.32
N ILE A 6 3.55 -4.56 5.91
CA ILE A 6 4.04 -3.23 6.24
C ILE A 6 5.11 -2.83 5.24
N ILE A 7 4.89 -1.74 4.52
CA ILE A 7 5.76 -1.29 3.46
C ILE A 7 6.26 0.12 3.76
N PRO A 8 7.47 0.26 4.28
CA PRO A 8 8.10 1.57 4.40
C PRO A 8 8.61 2.02 3.05
N LEU A 9 8.42 3.30 2.72
CA LEU A 9 8.86 3.83 1.44
C LEU A 9 9.27 5.29 1.54
N LEU A 10 10.05 5.71 0.55
CA LEU A 10 10.48 7.09 0.39
C LEU A 10 10.67 7.35 -1.10
N ASN A 11 9.94 8.35 -1.64
CA ASN A 11 10.03 8.77 -3.05
C ASN A 11 9.87 7.61 -4.04
N GLU A 12 8.79 6.84 -3.87
CA GLU A 12 8.50 5.66 -4.70
C GLU A 12 7.23 5.83 -5.53
N SER A 13 6.90 7.07 -5.92
CA SER A 13 5.65 7.35 -6.61
C SER A 13 5.44 6.52 -7.89
N GLU A 14 6.52 6.20 -8.60
CA GLU A 14 6.43 5.43 -9.84
C GLU A 14 6.12 3.95 -9.60
N SER A 15 6.41 3.44 -8.42
CA SER A 15 6.34 2.01 -8.11
C SER A 15 5.13 1.60 -7.29
N ILE A 16 4.46 2.54 -6.63
CA ILE A 16 3.41 2.21 -5.64
C ILE A 16 2.24 1.47 -6.27
N ASN A 17 1.72 1.96 -7.39
CA ASN A 17 0.58 1.32 -8.05
C ASN A 17 0.91 -0.09 -8.52
N GLU A 18 2.09 -0.28 -9.09
CA GLU A 18 2.54 -1.58 -9.56
C GLU A 18 2.71 -2.56 -8.41
N LEU A 19 3.33 -2.10 -7.31
CA LEU A 19 3.50 -2.91 -6.11
C LEU A 19 2.16 -3.31 -5.52
N ASN A 20 1.22 -2.37 -5.45
CA ASN A 20 -0.11 -2.63 -4.93
C ASN A 20 -0.82 -3.71 -5.75
N ASP A 21 -0.74 -3.62 -7.08
CA ASP A 21 -1.33 -4.63 -7.97
C ASP A 21 -0.69 -6.01 -7.76
N TRP A 22 0.61 -6.06 -7.57
CA TRP A 22 1.33 -7.30 -7.32
C TRP A 22 0.84 -7.99 -6.05
N ILE A 23 0.69 -7.21 -4.97
CA ILE A 23 0.25 -7.76 -3.69
C ILE A 23 -1.18 -8.29 -3.82
N PHE A 24 -2.07 -7.54 -4.46
CA PHE A 24 -3.45 -7.98 -4.67
C PHE A 24 -3.50 -9.28 -5.48
N LYS A 25 -2.70 -9.39 -6.52
CA LYS A 25 -2.61 -10.62 -7.32
C LYS A 25 -2.11 -11.81 -6.50
N ALA A 26 -1.14 -11.57 -5.62
CA ALA A 26 -0.57 -12.63 -4.79
C ALA A 26 -1.62 -13.26 -3.86
N PHE A 27 -2.62 -12.49 -3.43
CA PHE A 27 -3.67 -12.99 -2.54
C PHE A 27 -4.92 -13.43 -3.28
N THR A 28 -5.02 -13.20 -4.59
CA THR A 28 -6.17 -13.63 -5.40
C THR A 28 -6.26 -15.15 -5.39
N GLY A 29 -7.45 -15.67 -5.07
CA GLY A 29 -7.69 -17.12 -5.01
C GLY A 29 -7.28 -17.77 -3.71
N THR A 30 -6.75 -17.02 -2.75
CA THR A 30 -6.46 -17.54 -1.41
C THR A 30 -7.63 -17.24 -0.47
N ASP A 31 -7.68 -17.96 0.66
CA ASP A 31 -8.65 -17.70 1.73
C ASP A 31 -8.10 -16.72 2.76
N LEU A 32 -6.95 -16.13 2.51
CA LEU A 32 -6.31 -15.21 3.44
C LEU A 32 -6.91 -13.82 3.31
N GLU A 33 -7.21 -13.21 4.46
CA GLU A 33 -7.49 -11.78 4.52
C GLU A 33 -6.19 -11.05 4.74
N PHE A 34 -6.01 -9.92 4.07
CA PHE A 34 -4.78 -9.16 4.20
C PHE A 34 -5.08 -7.67 4.32
N GLU A 35 -4.14 -6.96 4.92
CA GLU A 35 -4.12 -5.51 4.91
C GLU A 35 -2.74 -5.02 4.52
N ILE A 36 -2.67 -3.87 3.89
CA ILE A 36 -1.42 -3.23 3.50
C ILE A 36 -1.31 -1.92 4.26
N ILE A 37 -0.17 -1.71 4.91
CA ILE A 37 0.11 -0.47 5.62
C ILE A 37 1.32 0.17 4.98
N TYR A 38 1.09 1.23 4.21
CA TYR A 38 2.17 2.01 3.62
C TYR A 38 2.64 3.06 4.62
N ILE A 39 3.95 3.11 4.84
CA ILE A 39 4.57 4.09 5.73
C ILE A 39 5.43 5.01 4.88
N ASP A 40 5.00 6.26 4.73
CA ASP A 40 5.74 7.25 3.97
C ASP A 40 6.65 8.04 4.92
N ASP A 41 7.94 7.91 4.73
CA ASP A 41 8.96 8.54 5.57
C ASP A 41 9.40 9.90 5.00
N GLY A 42 8.43 10.77 4.70
CA GLY A 42 8.73 12.14 4.29
C GLY A 42 9.03 12.32 2.81
N SER A 43 8.30 11.61 1.92
CA SER A 43 8.50 11.75 0.49
C SER A 43 8.28 13.18 -0.01
N ASN A 44 9.11 13.60 -0.95
CA ASN A 44 9.02 14.90 -1.61
C ASN A 44 8.29 14.84 -2.95
N ASP A 45 7.96 13.64 -3.43
CA ASP A 45 7.22 13.43 -4.67
C ASP A 45 5.73 13.19 -4.39
N SER A 46 5.01 12.64 -5.33
CA SER A 46 3.58 12.37 -5.21
C SER A 46 3.26 11.05 -4.47
N SER A 47 4.22 10.41 -3.83
CA SER A 47 4.01 9.13 -3.15
C SER A 47 2.87 9.18 -2.15
N TRP A 48 2.83 10.19 -1.29
CA TRP A 48 1.77 10.30 -0.28
C TRP A 48 0.40 10.47 -0.90
N SER A 49 0.28 11.30 -1.94
CA SER A 49 -1.00 11.49 -2.64
C SER A 49 -1.52 10.18 -3.24
N ILE A 50 -0.63 9.37 -3.80
CA ILE A 50 -1.00 8.07 -4.35
C ILE A 50 -1.47 7.13 -3.25
N ILE A 51 -0.76 7.08 -2.12
CA ILE A 51 -1.15 6.26 -0.97
C ILE A 51 -2.53 6.67 -0.46
N GLU A 52 -2.78 7.97 -0.32
CA GLU A 52 -4.09 8.46 0.14
C GLU A 52 -5.22 8.02 -0.79
N GLN A 53 -5.01 8.11 -2.10
CA GLN A 53 -6.02 7.70 -3.07
C GLN A 53 -6.30 6.21 -3.01
N ILE A 54 -5.27 5.40 -2.91
CA ILE A 54 -5.42 3.95 -2.82
C ILE A 54 -6.16 3.58 -1.54
N ALA A 55 -5.81 4.20 -0.43
CA ALA A 55 -6.43 3.93 0.86
C ALA A 55 -7.91 4.32 0.90
N LYS A 56 -8.30 5.38 0.18
CA LYS A 56 -9.70 5.77 0.07
C LYS A 56 -10.52 4.75 -0.72
N SER A 57 -9.90 4.10 -1.69
CA SER A 57 -10.58 3.18 -2.60
C SER A 57 -10.63 1.74 -2.05
N ASN A 58 -9.84 1.42 -1.04
CA ASN A 58 -9.71 0.06 -0.52
C ASN A 58 -9.70 0.05 1.00
N GLN A 59 -10.64 -0.68 1.60
CA GLN A 59 -10.76 -0.75 3.07
C GLN A 59 -9.57 -1.46 3.72
N ASN A 60 -8.87 -2.29 2.98
CA ASN A 60 -7.74 -3.06 3.50
C ASN A 60 -6.39 -2.37 3.29
N ILE A 61 -6.39 -1.11 2.91
CA ILE A 61 -5.16 -0.33 2.73
C ILE A 61 -5.17 0.87 3.67
N LYS A 62 -4.07 1.07 4.36
CA LYS A 62 -3.86 2.21 5.25
C LYS A 62 -2.56 2.92 4.90
N GLY A 63 -2.52 4.21 5.14
CA GLY A 63 -1.32 5.01 4.95
C GLY A 63 -0.96 5.76 6.22
N ILE A 64 0.32 5.82 6.53
CA ILE A 64 0.88 6.59 7.64
C ILE A 64 1.98 7.47 7.07
N SER A 65 1.91 8.78 7.34
CA SER A 65 2.92 9.74 6.89
C SER A 65 3.69 10.29 8.09
N PHE A 66 4.98 10.39 7.93
CA PHE A 66 5.87 10.99 8.93
C PHE A 66 6.42 12.32 8.46
#